data_d25a02bb8bdf83c92b6579d7b914d72d
#
_entry.id   d25a02bb8bdf83c92b6579d7b914d72d
#
_cell.length_a   1.000
_cell.length_b   1.000
_cell.length_c   1.000
_cell.angle_alpha   90.00
_cell.angle_beta   90.00
_cell.angle_gamma   90.00
#
_symmetry.space_group_name_H-M   'P 1'
#
loop_
_entity.id
_entity.type
_entity.pdbx_description
1 polymer ?
#
loop_
_entity_poly.entity_id
_entity_poly.type
_entity_poly.pdbx_seq_one_letter_code
_entity_poly.pdbx_strand_id
1 'polypeptide(L)'
;MIDSRNEWDPLEAIVVGSATNANWPSDDPVFAQEGSKTSWTETPVPTGAVPAWIIEEANAELDRLTEILVDYGAVVYRPWPMDFVKLGGMYNYCPRDRLLVAGDTIVDVNMMYPCRNQETEALQQILRQTSKVLTMPRDQDMILDAANVCRLGDTWLYLQSHSGNLAAYDWLCKQFPAVDIELCNFYSGVHIDSTIVPVREGLVLLNASRVTESNCPEAFNSWEKIYIHDVVPQGFYQYPYASKWIAMNMLVLDPATVIVDAAQTELITILKSKGIDAIPHTLSHSRTLGGGFHCVTLDTRRKHD
;
A
#
# COMPACT_ATOMS: atom_id res chain seq x y z
N MET A 1 0.56 17.96 11.27
CA MET A 1 -0.80 18.19 10.70
C MET A 1 -0.95 17.23 9.53
N ILE A 2 -2.09 16.56 9.44
CA ILE A 2 -2.41 15.61 8.35
C ILE A 2 -3.03 16.38 7.20
N ASP A 3 -2.58 16.16 5.97
CA ASP A 3 -3.23 16.60 4.73
C ASP A 3 -2.59 15.89 3.52
N SER A 4 -3.28 14.88 2.99
CA SER A 4 -2.86 14.16 1.79
C SER A 4 -4.08 13.82 0.94
N ARG A 5 -4.11 14.31 -0.31
CA ARG A 5 -5.31 14.27 -1.17
C ARG A 5 -5.13 13.42 -2.42
N ASN A 6 -3.90 13.20 -2.86
CA ASN A 6 -3.57 12.41 -4.04
C ASN A 6 -2.27 11.63 -3.84
N GLU A 7 -1.87 10.86 -4.84
CA GLU A 7 -0.70 9.99 -4.76
C GLU A 7 0.60 10.66 -5.24
N TRP A 8 0.59 11.91 -5.73
CA TRP A 8 1.73 12.53 -6.43
C TRP A 8 2.17 13.92 -5.99
N ASP A 9 1.37 14.68 -5.26
CA ASP A 9 1.81 16.00 -4.79
C ASP A 9 3.07 15.89 -3.93
N PRO A 10 3.91 16.94 -3.86
CA PRO A 10 5.18 16.89 -3.14
C PRO A 10 5.03 16.42 -1.70
N LEU A 11 5.77 15.37 -1.36
CA LEU A 11 5.73 14.71 -0.07
C LEU A 11 6.35 15.58 1.02
N GLU A 12 5.64 15.81 2.12
CA GLU A 12 6.14 16.54 3.29
C GLU A 12 6.27 15.68 4.54
N ALA A 13 5.39 14.69 4.72
CA ALA A 13 5.46 13.81 5.88
C ALA A 13 4.92 12.42 5.56
N ILE A 14 5.57 11.39 6.10
CA ILE A 14 5.29 9.99 5.79
C ILE A 14 5.60 9.09 6.98
N VAL A 15 4.86 7.98 7.11
CA VAL A 15 5.22 6.85 7.96
C VAL A 15 6.00 5.85 7.12
N VAL A 16 7.11 5.34 7.61
CA VAL A 16 7.79 4.15 7.08
C VAL A 16 7.56 2.99 8.03
N GLY A 17 7.10 1.88 7.52
CA GLY A 17 6.78 0.68 8.28
C GLY A 17 7.97 0.05 9.01
N SER A 18 7.71 -1.03 9.73
CA SER A 18 8.71 -1.81 10.46
C SER A 18 8.38 -3.29 10.42
N ALA A 19 9.39 -4.12 10.19
CA ALA A 19 9.29 -5.57 10.31
C ALA A 19 9.54 -6.09 11.73
N THR A 20 9.83 -5.19 12.70
CA THR A 20 10.13 -5.58 14.08
C THR A 20 9.00 -6.40 14.68
N ASN A 21 9.35 -7.57 15.21
CA ASN A 21 8.42 -8.54 15.79
C ASN A 21 7.34 -9.04 14.80
N ALA A 22 7.60 -9.01 13.50
CA ALA A 22 6.69 -9.54 12.50
C ALA A 22 6.38 -11.01 12.78
N ASN A 23 5.12 -11.38 12.55
CA ASN A 23 4.57 -12.70 12.83
C ASN A 23 3.57 -13.09 11.74
N TRP A 24 3.55 -14.36 11.37
CA TRP A 24 2.50 -14.93 10.55
C TRP A 24 1.43 -15.52 11.48
N PRO A 25 0.23 -14.92 11.55
CA PRO A 25 -0.77 -15.28 12.56
C PRO A 25 -1.26 -16.72 12.38
N SER A 26 -1.21 -17.52 13.46
CA SER A 26 -1.68 -18.92 13.47
C SER A 26 -3.18 -19.05 13.70
N ASP A 27 -3.77 -18.07 14.40
CA ASP A 27 -5.13 -18.19 14.95
C ASP A 27 -6.16 -17.31 14.20
N ASP A 28 -5.74 -16.60 13.14
CA ASP A 28 -6.66 -15.86 12.30
C ASP A 28 -7.26 -16.77 11.22
N PRO A 29 -8.57 -17.08 11.27
CA PRO A 29 -9.18 -18.04 10.36
C PRO A 29 -9.24 -17.51 8.91
N VAL A 30 -9.28 -16.18 8.71
CA VAL A 30 -9.32 -15.57 7.38
C VAL A 30 -7.94 -15.67 6.74
N PHE A 31 -6.90 -15.37 7.50
CA PHE A 31 -5.51 -15.51 7.05
C PHE A 31 -5.19 -16.96 6.66
N ALA A 32 -5.59 -17.93 7.48
CA ALA A 32 -5.39 -19.34 7.19
C ALA A 32 -6.12 -19.79 5.91
N GLN A 33 -7.32 -19.25 5.63
CA GLN A 33 -8.08 -19.55 4.41
C GLN A 33 -7.47 -18.91 3.15
N GLU A 34 -6.94 -17.70 3.24
CA GLU A 34 -6.34 -17.03 2.09
C GLU A 34 -5.12 -17.79 1.58
N GLY A 35 -4.31 -18.35 2.46
CA GLY A 35 -3.19 -19.19 2.06
C GLY A 35 -3.59 -20.40 1.25
N SER A 36 -4.80 -20.93 1.44
CA SER A 36 -5.34 -22.04 0.64
C SER A 36 -5.90 -21.61 -0.72
N LYS A 37 -6.17 -20.32 -0.92
CA LYS A 37 -6.79 -19.78 -2.14
C LYS A 37 -5.78 -19.22 -3.15
N THR A 38 -4.55 -18.94 -2.72
CA THR A 38 -3.52 -18.43 -3.63
C THR A 38 -3.01 -19.56 -4.51
N SER A 39 -3.41 -19.52 -5.78
CA SER A 39 -3.13 -20.55 -6.78
C SER A 39 -1.69 -20.55 -7.35
N TRP A 40 -0.83 -19.63 -6.92
CA TRP A 40 0.52 -19.51 -7.46
C TRP A 40 1.61 -20.28 -6.70
N THR A 41 1.24 -20.97 -5.63
CA THR A 41 2.15 -21.86 -4.90
C THR A 41 1.35 -22.96 -4.18
N GLU A 42 1.94 -24.18 -4.15
CA GLU A 42 1.43 -25.30 -3.35
C GLU A 42 1.99 -25.28 -1.91
N THR A 43 2.86 -24.31 -1.60
CA THR A 43 3.51 -24.21 -0.29
C THR A 43 2.50 -23.73 0.76
N PRO A 44 2.40 -24.39 1.91
CA PRO A 44 1.55 -23.93 3.01
C PRO A 44 1.96 -22.53 3.50
N VAL A 45 0.97 -21.74 3.90
CA VAL A 45 1.24 -20.45 4.55
C VAL A 45 2.01 -20.68 5.84
N PRO A 46 3.17 -20.06 6.04
CA PRO A 46 3.91 -20.18 7.28
C PRO A 46 3.14 -19.55 8.44
N THR A 47 3.38 -20.04 9.64
CA THR A 47 2.81 -19.52 10.90
C THR A 47 3.90 -19.29 11.92
N GLY A 48 3.65 -18.39 12.87
CA GLY A 48 4.61 -18.04 13.92
C GLY A 48 5.52 -16.88 13.57
N ALA A 49 6.52 -16.64 14.42
CA ALA A 49 7.43 -15.51 14.25
C ALA A 49 8.19 -15.58 12.92
N VAL A 50 8.27 -14.44 12.24
CA VAL A 50 9.12 -14.30 11.05
C VAL A 50 10.59 -14.51 11.45
N PRO A 51 11.40 -15.25 10.65
CA PRO A 51 12.82 -15.46 10.96
C PRO A 51 13.58 -14.16 11.20
N ALA A 52 14.43 -14.15 12.25
CA ALA A 52 15.13 -12.94 12.70
C ALA A 52 15.96 -12.30 11.55
N TRP A 53 16.62 -13.09 10.72
CA TRP A 53 17.41 -12.59 9.60
C TRP A 53 16.57 -11.83 8.56
N ILE A 54 15.32 -12.26 8.31
CA ILE A 54 14.38 -11.53 7.42
C ILE A 54 14.01 -10.19 8.04
N ILE A 55 13.72 -10.19 9.36
CA ILE A 55 13.38 -8.97 10.10
C ILE A 55 14.54 -7.97 10.07
N GLU A 56 15.77 -8.46 10.29
CA GLU A 56 16.99 -7.64 10.29
C GLU A 56 17.25 -7.02 8.90
N GLU A 57 17.22 -7.83 7.85
CA GLU A 57 17.42 -7.35 6.47
C GLU A 57 16.33 -6.38 6.05
N ALA A 58 15.05 -6.71 6.30
CA ALA A 58 13.93 -5.84 5.95
C ALA A 58 14.00 -4.48 6.70
N ASN A 59 14.31 -4.49 8.00
CA ASN A 59 14.46 -3.24 8.75
C ASN A 59 15.66 -2.42 8.27
N ALA A 60 16.78 -3.04 7.94
CA ALA A 60 17.93 -2.35 7.38
C ALA A 60 17.62 -1.68 6.02
N GLU A 61 16.77 -2.29 5.19
CA GLU A 61 16.28 -1.71 3.94
C GLU A 61 15.29 -0.57 4.18
N LEU A 62 14.38 -0.71 5.16
CA LEU A 62 13.47 0.37 5.57
C LEU A 62 14.20 1.55 6.22
N ASP A 63 15.31 1.31 6.91
CA ASP A 63 16.13 2.39 7.48
C ASP A 63 16.83 3.18 6.36
N ARG A 64 17.37 2.51 5.34
CA ARG A 64 17.89 3.19 4.14
C ARG A 64 16.81 3.94 3.36
N LEU A 65 15.58 3.38 3.27
CA LEU A 65 14.44 4.11 2.70
C LEU A 65 14.14 5.37 3.51
N THR A 66 14.22 5.29 4.83
CA THR A 66 14.05 6.44 5.72
C THR A 66 15.10 7.51 5.45
N GLU A 67 16.37 7.14 5.28
CA GLU A 67 17.44 8.08 4.92
C GLU A 67 17.15 8.80 3.59
N ILE A 68 16.75 8.07 2.54
CA ILE A 68 16.37 8.66 1.24
C ILE A 68 15.24 9.68 1.42
N LEU A 69 14.22 9.37 2.21
CA LEU A 69 13.08 10.25 2.44
C LEU A 69 13.44 11.50 3.26
N VAL A 70 14.32 11.35 4.23
CA VAL A 70 14.86 12.48 5.02
C VAL A 70 15.73 13.39 4.14
N ASP A 71 16.60 12.81 3.31
CA ASP A 71 17.43 13.56 2.35
C ASP A 71 16.59 14.29 1.29
N TYR A 72 15.43 13.71 0.91
CA TYR A 72 14.42 14.38 0.08
C TYR A 72 13.78 15.59 0.80
N GLY A 73 13.79 15.62 2.13
CA GLY A 73 13.22 16.68 2.96
C GLY A 73 11.90 16.33 3.64
N ALA A 74 11.47 15.10 3.57
CA ALA A 74 10.25 14.63 4.24
C ALA A 74 10.46 14.40 5.74
N VAL A 75 9.44 14.68 6.53
CA VAL A 75 9.39 14.26 7.94
C VAL A 75 8.97 12.80 8.00
N VAL A 76 9.82 11.93 8.55
CA VAL A 76 9.56 10.50 8.63
C VAL A 76 9.15 10.09 10.04
N TYR A 77 8.06 9.34 10.13
CA TYR A 77 7.60 8.68 11.35
C TYR A 77 7.81 7.16 11.24
N ARG A 78 7.99 6.50 12.37
CA ARG A 78 8.05 5.04 12.46
C ARG A 78 6.96 4.54 13.43
N PRO A 79 6.32 3.39 13.15
CA PRO A 79 5.38 2.78 14.10
C PRO A 79 6.04 2.49 15.45
N TRP A 80 5.30 2.61 16.54
CA TRP A 80 5.79 2.15 17.83
C TRP A 80 5.95 0.63 17.84
N PRO A 81 7.01 0.07 18.44
CA PRO A 81 7.19 -1.37 18.50
C PRO A 81 6.04 -2.06 19.25
N MET A 82 5.52 -3.14 18.67
CA MET A 82 4.52 -4.02 19.29
C MET A 82 5.03 -5.46 19.26
N ASP A 83 4.59 -6.27 20.19
CA ASP A 83 4.90 -7.71 20.26
C ASP A 83 3.79 -8.50 19.54
N PHE A 84 3.87 -8.58 18.21
CA PHE A 84 2.86 -9.23 17.40
C PHE A 84 2.77 -10.75 17.65
N VAL A 85 3.86 -11.39 18.03
CA VAL A 85 3.85 -12.81 18.42
C VAL A 85 2.95 -13.02 19.62
N LYS A 86 3.12 -12.20 20.67
CA LYS A 86 2.31 -12.29 21.88
C LYS A 86 0.86 -11.87 21.67
N LEU A 87 0.63 -10.93 20.76
CA LEU A 87 -0.70 -10.37 20.48
C LEU A 87 -1.49 -11.23 19.49
N GLY A 88 -0.89 -12.25 18.86
CA GLY A 88 -1.52 -12.98 17.76
C GLY A 88 -1.76 -12.11 16.52
N GLY A 89 -1.02 -11.00 16.39
CA GLY A 89 -1.09 -10.07 15.28
C GLY A 89 -0.15 -10.42 14.14
N MET A 90 0.00 -9.51 13.17
CA MET A 90 0.86 -9.73 12.02
C MET A 90 2.13 -8.86 12.06
N TYR A 91 2.04 -7.55 11.81
CA TYR A 91 3.19 -6.65 11.74
C TYR A 91 2.77 -5.17 11.61
N ASN A 92 3.77 -4.29 11.57
CA ASN A 92 3.62 -2.91 11.09
C ASN A 92 4.47 -2.64 9.83
N TYR A 93 4.70 -3.66 9.01
CA TYR A 93 5.48 -3.53 7.78
C TYR A 93 4.75 -2.69 6.74
N CYS A 94 3.42 -2.84 6.62
CA CYS A 94 2.57 -2.15 5.64
C CYS A 94 1.55 -1.21 6.31
N PRO A 95 1.95 -0.01 6.78
CA PRO A 95 1.03 0.95 7.40
C PRO A 95 -0.03 1.49 6.42
N ARG A 96 0.22 1.44 5.12
CA ARG A 96 -0.70 1.84 4.04
C ARG A 96 -2.00 1.06 4.05
N ASP A 97 -1.92 -0.22 4.40
CA ASP A 97 -3.10 -1.06 4.43
C ASP A 97 -4.03 -0.70 5.59
N ARG A 98 -3.45 -0.16 6.67
CA ARG A 98 -4.14 0.03 7.94
C ARG A 98 -4.90 1.34 8.06
N LEU A 99 -4.39 2.43 7.52
CA LEU A 99 -4.97 3.77 7.60
C LEU A 99 -5.13 4.38 6.20
N LEU A 100 -6.31 4.93 5.91
CA LEU A 100 -6.51 5.81 4.76
C LEU A 100 -6.39 7.26 5.22
N VAL A 101 -5.46 8.00 4.63
CA VAL A 101 -5.37 9.45 4.79
C VAL A 101 -6.15 10.12 3.67
N ALA A 102 -7.17 10.87 4.02
CA ALA A 102 -8.14 11.49 3.13
C ALA A 102 -8.21 13.01 3.40
N GLY A 103 -7.34 13.79 2.76
CA GLY A 103 -7.13 15.18 3.12
C GLY A 103 -6.68 15.30 4.58
N ASP A 104 -7.40 16.04 5.40
CA ASP A 104 -7.12 16.24 6.82
C ASP A 104 -7.75 15.16 7.75
N THR A 105 -8.38 14.15 7.15
CA THR A 105 -9.10 13.07 7.85
C THR A 105 -8.31 11.76 7.77
N ILE A 106 -8.26 11.01 8.85
CA ILE A 106 -7.75 9.64 8.87
C ILE A 106 -8.92 8.68 9.03
N VAL A 107 -8.97 7.64 8.19
CA VAL A 107 -9.89 6.51 8.35
C VAL A 107 -9.12 5.32 8.90
N ASP A 108 -9.51 4.87 10.09
CA ASP A 108 -9.08 3.62 10.71
C ASP A 108 -10.00 2.50 10.19
N VAL A 109 -9.54 1.76 9.17
CA VAL A 109 -10.35 0.81 8.42
C VAL A 109 -10.56 -0.51 9.17
N ASN A 110 -11.54 -1.32 8.75
CA ASN A 110 -11.74 -2.68 9.21
C ASN A 110 -11.10 -3.66 8.23
N MET A 111 -9.93 -4.19 8.58
CA MET A 111 -9.10 -4.98 7.66
C MET A 111 -9.66 -6.37 7.40
N MET A 112 -9.31 -6.92 6.22
CA MET A 112 -9.64 -8.27 5.81
C MET A 112 -9.18 -9.32 6.83
N TYR A 113 -7.97 -9.17 7.36
CA TYR A 113 -7.46 -10.01 8.45
C TYR A 113 -7.72 -9.34 9.80
N PRO A 114 -8.68 -9.84 10.61
CA PRO A 114 -9.02 -9.25 11.91
C PRO A 114 -7.82 -9.05 12.85
N CYS A 115 -6.82 -9.93 12.81
CA CYS A 115 -5.59 -9.83 13.59
C CYS A 115 -4.79 -8.55 13.31
N ARG A 116 -4.97 -7.93 12.13
CA ARG A 116 -4.30 -6.68 11.73
C ARG A 116 -4.98 -5.42 12.29
N ASN A 117 -6.22 -5.53 12.77
CA ASN A 117 -6.94 -4.36 13.30
C ASN A 117 -6.25 -3.70 14.50
N GLN A 118 -5.42 -4.44 15.25
CA GLN A 118 -4.62 -3.91 16.36
C GLN A 118 -3.38 -3.11 15.93
N GLU A 119 -2.98 -3.17 14.66
CA GLU A 119 -1.81 -2.43 14.12
C GLU A 119 -1.97 -0.90 14.30
N THR A 120 -3.20 -0.39 14.41
CA THR A 120 -3.51 1.02 14.70
C THR A 120 -2.85 1.52 15.98
N GLU A 121 -2.65 0.66 16.97
CA GLU A 121 -2.06 1.06 18.26
C GLU A 121 -0.61 1.55 18.09
N ALA A 122 0.14 0.98 17.15
CA ALA A 122 1.48 1.44 16.83
C ALA A 122 1.52 2.79 16.09
N LEU A 123 0.39 3.22 15.54
CA LEU A 123 0.24 4.44 14.73
C LEU A 123 -0.44 5.59 15.50
N GLN A 124 -0.63 5.46 16.81
CA GLN A 124 -1.30 6.47 17.65
C GLN A 124 -0.69 7.88 17.54
N GLN A 125 0.62 7.98 17.34
CA GLN A 125 1.29 9.26 17.12
C GLN A 125 0.82 9.98 15.84
N ILE A 126 0.34 9.23 14.85
CA ILE A 126 -0.21 9.77 13.60
C ILE A 126 -1.65 10.19 13.82
N LEU A 127 -2.47 9.35 14.46
CA LEU A 127 -3.86 9.66 14.78
C LEU A 127 -4.00 10.96 15.60
N ARG A 128 -3.05 11.23 16.49
CA ARG A 128 -3.03 12.45 17.32
C ARG A 128 -2.70 13.75 16.54
N GLN A 129 -2.32 13.65 15.25
CA GLN A 129 -2.00 14.83 14.43
C GLN A 129 -3.22 15.48 13.79
N THR A 130 -4.39 14.84 13.89
CA THR A 130 -5.68 15.39 13.44
C THR A 130 -6.77 15.17 14.50
N SER A 131 -7.77 16.03 14.51
CA SER A 131 -9.00 15.82 15.25
C SER A 131 -10.07 15.05 14.46
N LYS A 132 -9.81 14.78 13.17
CA LYS A 132 -10.74 14.12 12.26
C LYS A 132 -10.31 12.67 12.03
N VAL A 133 -10.67 11.80 12.96
CA VAL A 133 -10.46 10.36 12.85
C VAL A 133 -11.82 9.68 12.72
N LEU A 134 -12.02 8.97 11.63
CA LEU A 134 -13.18 8.11 11.40
C LEU A 134 -12.77 6.66 11.62
N THR A 135 -13.44 5.97 12.52
CA THR A 135 -13.24 4.53 12.72
C THR A 135 -14.34 3.77 11.98
N MET A 136 -13.94 2.93 11.04
CA MET A 136 -14.87 2.05 10.34
C MET A 136 -15.45 1.02 11.34
N PRO A 137 -16.76 0.75 11.30
CA PRO A 137 -17.35 -0.31 12.11
C PRO A 137 -16.61 -1.64 11.93
N ARG A 138 -16.34 -2.33 13.04
CA ARG A 138 -15.67 -3.64 13.05
C ARG A 138 -16.66 -4.78 12.75
N ASP A 139 -17.62 -4.53 11.87
CA ASP A 139 -18.54 -5.52 11.37
C ASP A 139 -17.84 -6.36 10.29
N GLN A 140 -17.92 -7.69 10.41
CA GLN A 140 -17.30 -8.61 9.45
C GLN A 140 -17.90 -8.51 8.04
N ASP A 141 -19.11 -7.95 7.91
CA ASP A 141 -19.74 -7.70 6.62
C ASP A 141 -19.19 -6.43 5.93
N MET A 142 -18.36 -5.64 6.62
CA MET A 142 -17.73 -4.42 6.10
C MET A 142 -16.22 -4.56 6.18
N ILE A 143 -15.56 -4.79 5.04
CA ILE A 143 -14.13 -5.07 4.94
C ILE A 143 -13.48 -4.04 4.03
N LEU A 144 -12.39 -3.46 4.51
CA LEU A 144 -11.50 -2.60 3.73
C LEU A 144 -10.07 -2.67 4.26
N ASP A 145 -9.12 -3.02 3.41
CA ASP A 145 -7.73 -2.63 3.55
C ASP A 145 -7.55 -1.30 2.80
N ALA A 146 -6.97 -0.29 3.44
CA ALA A 146 -6.93 1.08 2.88
C ALA A 146 -6.20 1.16 1.53
N ALA A 147 -5.28 0.25 1.25
CA ALA A 147 -4.59 0.11 -0.04
C ALA A 147 -5.50 -0.34 -1.21
N ASN A 148 -6.80 -0.54 -1.00
CA ASN A 148 -7.80 -0.66 -2.08
C ASN A 148 -8.31 0.69 -2.59
N VAL A 149 -7.90 1.80 -1.98
CA VAL A 149 -8.25 3.15 -2.40
C VAL A 149 -7.02 3.83 -3.02
N CYS A 150 -7.17 4.31 -4.25
CA CYS A 150 -6.19 5.17 -4.92
C CYS A 150 -6.77 6.58 -5.04
N ARG A 151 -6.08 7.57 -4.51
CA ARG A 151 -6.56 8.96 -4.41
C ARG A 151 -6.05 9.79 -5.58
N LEU A 152 -6.94 10.45 -6.29
CA LEU A 152 -6.63 11.31 -7.44
C LEU A 152 -7.11 12.76 -7.22
N GLY A 153 -7.13 13.24 -5.99
CA GLY A 153 -7.73 14.50 -5.60
C GLY A 153 -9.20 14.34 -5.24
N ASP A 154 -10.08 15.00 -5.97
CA ASP A 154 -11.54 14.92 -5.76
C ASP A 154 -12.17 13.63 -6.31
N THR A 155 -11.39 12.80 -7.00
CA THR A 155 -11.79 11.47 -7.47
C THR A 155 -10.95 10.40 -6.78
N TRP A 156 -11.58 9.33 -6.32
CA TRP A 156 -10.88 8.15 -5.83
C TRP A 156 -11.26 6.93 -6.65
N LEU A 157 -10.32 5.99 -6.77
CA LEU A 157 -10.61 4.66 -7.29
C LEU A 157 -10.73 3.70 -6.11
N TYR A 158 -11.79 2.92 -6.07
CA TYR A 158 -12.00 1.88 -5.06
C TYR A 158 -11.98 0.52 -5.74
N LEU A 159 -11.04 -0.34 -5.39
CA LEU A 159 -11.00 -1.72 -5.90
C LEU A 159 -11.91 -2.61 -5.05
N GLN A 160 -13.00 -3.10 -5.64
CA GLN A 160 -13.76 -4.21 -5.09
C GLN A 160 -12.95 -5.51 -5.23
N SER A 161 -12.55 -6.10 -4.11
CA SER A 161 -11.69 -7.27 -4.07
C SER A 161 -11.95 -8.09 -2.79
N HIS A 162 -11.11 -9.09 -2.51
CA HIS A 162 -11.18 -9.83 -1.25
C HIS A 162 -10.91 -8.93 -0.02
N SER A 163 -10.11 -7.88 -0.17
CA SER A 163 -9.80 -6.94 0.91
C SER A 163 -10.56 -5.62 0.85
N GLY A 164 -11.62 -5.54 0.04
CA GLY A 164 -12.51 -4.37 -0.05
C GLY A 164 -13.86 -4.74 -0.65
N ASN A 165 -14.94 -4.68 0.13
CA ASN A 165 -16.27 -5.08 -0.31
C ASN A 165 -17.20 -3.89 -0.57
N LEU A 166 -18.38 -4.13 -1.15
CA LEU A 166 -19.36 -3.09 -1.48
C LEU A 166 -19.89 -2.36 -0.24
N ALA A 167 -20.02 -3.04 0.90
CA ALA A 167 -20.50 -2.40 2.12
C ALA A 167 -19.51 -1.31 2.61
N ALA A 168 -18.20 -1.58 2.47
CA ALA A 168 -17.17 -0.59 2.77
C ALA A 168 -17.13 0.54 1.73
N TYR A 169 -17.33 0.24 0.45
CA TYR A 169 -17.50 1.25 -0.62
C TYR A 169 -18.67 2.20 -0.30
N ASP A 170 -19.85 1.66 -0.02
CA ASP A 170 -21.04 2.44 0.32
C ASP A 170 -20.83 3.30 1.57
N TRP A 171 -20.07 2.78 2.53
CA TRP A 171 -19.72 3.52 3.74
C TRP A 171 -18.80 4.70 3.41
N LEU A 172 -17.76 4.50 2.60
CA LEU A 172 -16.87 5.60 2.16
C LEU A 172 -17.63 6.68 1.39
N CYS A 173 -18.51 6.32 0.45
CA CYS A 173 -19.33 7.28 -0.28
C CYS A 173 -20.19 8.15 0.65
N LYS A 174 -20.70 7.57 1.75
CA LYS A 174 -21.45 8.32 2.77
C LYS A 174 -20.58 9.22 3.62
N GLN A 175 -19.35 8.82 3.94
CA GLN A 175 -18.43 9.63 4.75
C GLN A 175 -17.80 10.77 3.94
N PHE A 176 -17.61 10.58 2.64
CA PHE A 176 -16.95 11.52 1.74
C PHE A 176 -17.85 11.93 0.56
N PRO A 177 -19.02 12.58 0.81
CA PRO A 177 -20.00 12.86 -0.23
C PRO A 177 -19.54 13.91 -1.27
N ALA A 178 -18.41 14.59 -1.03
CA ALA A 178 -17.80 15.54 -1.95
C ALA A 178 -16.75 14.86 -2.87
N VAL A 179 -16.41 13.59 -2.64
CA VAL A 179 -15.46 12.83 -3.42
C VAL A 179 -16.22 11.93 -4.39
N ASP A 180 -15.82 11.94 -5.65
CA ASP A 180 -16.30 10.98 -6.64
C ASP A 180 -15.53 9.68 -6.49
N ILE A 181 -16.16 8.59 -6.03
CA ILE A 181 -15.51 7.31 -5.80
C ILE A 181 -15.91 6.33 -6.90
N GLU A 182 -15.00 6.13 -7.86
CA GLU A 182 -15.19 5.18 -8.97
C GLU A 182 -14.94 3.74 -8.49
N LEU A 183 -15.96 2.88 -8.65
CA LEU A 183 -15.87 1.45 -8.29
C LEU A 183 -15.14 0.67 -9.39
N CYS A 184 -14.02 0.04 -9.06
CA CYS A 184 -13.23 -0.80 -9.93
C CYS A 184 -13.36 -2.28 -9.56
N ASN A 185 -13.45 -3.16 -10.54
CA ASN A 185 -13.58 -4.62 -10.35
C ASN A 185 -12.74 -5.45 -11.32
N PHE A 186 -11.67 -4.89 -11.88
CA PHE A 186 -10.82 -5.55 -12.88
C PHE A 186 -9.95 -6.67 -12.31
N TYR A 187 -9.96 -6.89 -10.99
CA TYR A 187 -9.10 -7.84 -10.32
C TYR A 187 -9.69 -8.18 -8.93
N SER A 188 -9.80 -9.46 -8.60
CA SER A 188 -10.39 -9.92 -7.34
C SER A 188 -9.39 -10.19 -6.21
N GLY A 189 -8.08 -10.07 -6.49
CA GLY A 189 -7.05 -10.22 -5.46
C GLY A 189 -7.07 -9.10 -4.42
N VAL A 190 -5.94 -8.79 -3.82
CA VAL A 190 -5.84 -7.72 -2.82
C VAL A 190 -5.16 -6.50 -3.42
N HIS A 191 -5.52 -5.33 -2.95
CA HIS A 191 -4.91 -4.01 -3.14
C HIS A 191 -4.79 -3.54 -4.61
N ILE A 192 -5.05 -2.24 -4.81
CA ILE A 192 -5.00 -1.60 -6.13
C ILE A 192 -3.58 -1.14 -6.49
N ASP A 193 -2.74 -0.86 -5.53
CA ASP A 193 -1.48 -0.13 -5.62
C ASP A 193 -0.31 -0.87 -6.29
N SER A 194 -0.49 -2.13 -6.68
CA SER A 194 0.37 -2.88 -7.59
C SER A 194 -0.24 -3.05 -9.00
N THR A 195 -1.36 -2.37 -9.25
CA THR A 195 -2.14 -2.46 -10.48
C THR A 195 -2.24 -1.11 -11.18
N ILE A 196 -2.47 -0.06 -10.41
CA ILE A 196 -2.58 1.33 -10.85
C ILE A 196 -1.59 2.17 -10.05
N VAL A 197 -0.72 2.90 -10.75
CA VAL A 197 0.24 3.81 -10.13
C VAL A 197 0.15 5.18 -10.82
N PRO A 198 -0.62 6.11 -10.28
CA PRO A 198 -0.61 7.50 -10.72
C PRO A 198 0.75 8.12 -10.37
N VAL A 199 1.48 8.62 -11.37
CA VAL A 199 2.81 9.21 -11.16
C VAL A 199 2.72 10.73 -11.01
N ARG A 200 1.80 11.33 -11.73
CA ARG A 200 1.42 12.73 -11.66
C ARG A 200 0.07 12.92 -12.32
N GLU A 201 -0.55 14.06 -12.13
CA GLU A 201 -1.74 14.39 -12.90
C GLU A 201 -1.48 14.24 -14.40
N GLY A 202 -2.35 13.51 -15.07
CA GLY A 202 -2.26 13.22 -16.49
C GLY A 202 -1.32 12.07 -16.89
N LEU A 203 -0.67 11.36 -15.94
CA LEU A 203 0.19 10.22 -16.23
C LEU A 203 -0.02 9.07 -15.24
N VAL A 204 -0.34 7.88 -15.74
CA VAL A 204 -0.54 6.66 -14.95
C VAL A 204 0.17 5.45 -15.54
N LEU A 205 0.75 4.62 -14.68
CA LEU A 205 1.22 3.28 -15.03
C LEU A 205 0.14 2.26 -14.70
N LEU A 206 -0.11 1.35 -15.61
CA LEU A 206 -1.15 0.33 -15.52
C LEU A 206 -0.56 -1.06 -15.70
N ASN A 207 -0.92 -1.98 -14.82
CA ASN A 207 -0.61 -3.39 -14.97
C ASN A 207 -1.42 -3.99 -16.14
N ALA A 208 -0.78 -4.24 -17.27
CA ALA A 208 -1.43 -4.73 -18.49
C ALA A 208 -2.06 -6.13 -18.34
N SER A 209 -1.68 -6.90 -17.31
CA SER A 209 -2.31 -8.20 -17.05
C SER A 209 -3.68 -8.10 -16.36
N ARG A 210 -4.05 -6.91 -15.87
CA ARG A 210 -5.27 -6.66 -15.09
C ARG A 210 -6.11 -5.55 -15.70
N VAL A 211 -5.46 -4.50 -16.20
CA VAL A 211 -6.12 -3.32 -16.78
C VAL A 211 -5.84 -3.26 -18.26
N THR A 212 -6.91 -3.13 -19.05
CA THR A 212 -6.92 -2.98 -20.50
C THR A 212 -7.69 -1.72 -20.87
N GLU A 213 -7.72 -1.34 -22.13
CA GLU A 213 -8.55 -0.20 -22.57
C GLU A 213 -10.04 -0.37 -22.27
N SER A 214 -10.52 -1.61 -22.23
CA SER A 214 -11.96 -1.90 -22.04
C SER A 214 -12.43 -1.86 -20.59
N ASN A 215 -11.52 -1.93 -19.61
CA ASN A 215 -11.82 -1.88 -18.18
C ASN A 215 -11.02 -0.84 -17.41
N CYS A 216 -10.32 0.06 -18.14
CA CYS A 216 -9.57 1.15 -17.53
C CYS A 216 -10.55 2.13 -16.87
N PRO A 217 -10.26 2.59 -15.64
CA PRO A 217 -11.08 3.59 -14.96
C PRO A 217 -11.33 4.85 -15.80
N GLU A 218 -12.56 5.37 -15.72
CA GLU A 218 -12.96 6.57 -16.46
C GLU A 218 -12.16 7.81 -16.04
N ALA A 219 -11.74 7.87 -14.80
CA ALA A 219 -10.85 8.91 -14.27
C ALA A 219 -9.58 9.10 -15.12
N PHE A 220 -9.14 8.07 -15.85
CA PHE A 220 -7.95 8.14 -16.71
C PHE A 220 -8.24 8.39 -18.19
N ASN A 221 -9.48 8.74 -18.57
CA ASN A 221 -9.83 8.93 -19.98
C ASN A 221 -8.95 9.95 -20.70
N SER A 222 -8.55 11.03 -20.03
CA SER A 222 -7.67 12.08 -20.58
C SER A 222 -6.20 11.91 -20.25
N TRP A 223 -5.83 10.86 -19.49
CA TRP A 223 -4.46 10.65 -19.03
C TRP A 223 -3.63 9.87 -20.04
N GLU A 224 -2.33 10.15 -20.04
CA GLU A 224 -1.35 9.26 -20.68
C GLU A 224 -1.28 7.96 -19.86
N LYS A 225 -1.52 6.83 -20.53
CA LYS A 225 -1.52 5.50 -19.94
C LYS A 225 -0.33 4.71 -20.44
N ILE A 226 0.50 4.25 -19.49
CA ILE A 226 1.63 3.37 -19.79
C ILE A 226 1.30 1.98 -19.28
N TYR A 227 1.07 1.05 -20.20
CA TYR A 227 0.78 -0.34 -19.87
C TYR A 227 2.08 -1.12 -19.64
N ILE A 228 2.27 -1.61 -18.43
CA ILE A 228 3.42 -2.44 -18.05
C ILE A 228 3.06 -3.90 -18.26
N HIS A 229 3.72 -4.56 -19.22
CA HIS A 229 3.42 -5.93 -19.64
C HIS A 229 4.17 -6.98 -18.82
N ASP A 230 5.31 -6.65 -18.26
CA ASP A 230 6.10 -7.54 -17.42
C ASP A 230 6.95 -6.78 -16.40
N VAL A 231 7.40 -7.49 -15.37
CA VAL A 231 8.27 -6.99 -14.32
C VAL A 231 9.29 -8.06 -13.93
N VAL A 232 10.44 -7.65 -13.45
CA VAL A 232 11.43 -8.58 -12.89
C VAL A 232 10.97 -9.04 -11.51
N PRO A 233 10.63 -10.34 -11.33
CA PRO A 233 10.14 -10.82 -10.06
C PRO A 233 11.27 -10.90 -9.02
N GLN A 234 11.01 -10.42 -7.81
CA GLN A 234 11.87 -10.68 -6.67
C GLN A 234 11.67 -12.10 -6.12
N GLY A 235 12.67 -12.61 -5.40
CA GLY A 235 12.56 -13.85 -4.65
C GLY A 235 11.61 -13.74 -3.46
N PHE A 236 11.38 -14.89 -2.80
CA PHE A 236 10.62 -14.95 -1.55
C PHE A 236 11.09 -16.11 -0.69
N TYR A 237 10.84 -16.03 0.61
CA TYR A 237 11.09 -17.09 1.55
C TYR A 237 9.81 -17.86 1.86
N GLN A 238 9.82 -19.18 1.65
CA GLN A 238 8.73 -20.13 1.86
C GLN A 238 7.44 -19.79 1.09
N TYR A 239 6.82 -18.64 1.32
CA TYR A 239 5.52 -18.29 0.77
C TYR A 239 5.52 -16.86 0.21
N PRO A 240 5.01 -16.63 -1.02
CA PRO A 240 4.91 -15.29 -1.60
C PRO A 240 3.59 -14.62 -1.19
N TYR A 241 3.61 -13.74 -0.21
CA TYR A 241 2.44 -12.93 0.16
C TYR A 241 2.08 -11.87 -0.87
N ALA A 242 2.98 -11.55 -1.78
CA ALA A 242 2.71 -10.71 -2.92
C ALA A 242 3.08 -11.39 -4.24
N SER A 243 2.29 -11.12 -5.29
CA SER A 243 2.62 -11.53 -6.65
C SER A 243 3.87 -10.82 -7.16
N LYS A 244 4.40 -11.21 -8.34
CA LYS A 244 5.52 -10.50 -8.98
C LYS A 244 5.23 -9.01 -9.22
N TRP A 245 3.97 -8.64 -9.36
CA TRP A 245 3.52 -7.29 -9.64
C TRP A 245 3.72 -6.30 -8.48
N ILE A 246 4.13 -6.77 -7.30
CA ILE A 246 4.61 -5.89 -6.22
C ILE A 246 5.77 -5.00 -6.67
N ALA A 247 6.48 -5.37 -7.72
CA ALA A 247 7.54 -4.57 -8.34
C ALA A 247 7.03 -3.25 -8.96
N MET A 248 5.73 -3.13 -9.24
CA MET A 248 5.09 -1.87 -9.64
C MET A 248 4.69 -0.98 -8.45
N ASN A 249 4.78 -1.48 -7.24
CA ASN A 249 4.36 -0.77 -6.02
C ASN A 249 5.40 0.29 -5.64
N MET A 250 5.45 1.36 -6.44
CA MET A 250 6.39 2.48 -6.29
C MET A 250 5.86 3.52 -5.32
N LEU A 251 6.75 4.34 -4.78
CA LEU A 251 6.40 5.52 -4.00
C LEU A 251 6.71 6.78 -4.82
N VAL A 252 5.69 7.57 -5.12
CA VAL A 252 5.84 8.88 -5.76
C VAL A 252 6.15 9.91 -4.68
N LEU A 253 7.27 10.63 -4.83
CA LEU A 253 7.68 11.69 -3.91
C LEU A 253 7.13 13.06 -4.32
N ASP A 254 7.10 13.31 -5.62
CA ASP A 254 6.51 14.47 -6.28
C ASP A 254 6.25 14.14 -7.76
N PRO A 255 5.62 15.04 -8.56
CA PRO A 255 5.30 14.79 -9.96
C PRO A 255 6.51 14.48 -10.89
N ALA A 256 7.73 14.63 -10.39
CA ALA A 256 8.95 14.40 -11.14
C ALA A 256 9.90 13.38 -10.51
N THR A 257 9.56 12.82 -9.32
CA THR A 257 10.47 11.94 -8.57
C THR A 257 9.74 10.75 -7.97
N VAL A 258 10.26 9.53 -8.18
CA VAL A 258 9.70 8.28 -7.64
C VAL A 258 10.79 7.41 -7.04
N ILE A 259 10.45 6.62 -6.01
CA ILE A 259 11.27 5.51 -5.52
C ILE A 259 10.74 4.22 -6.14
N VAL A 260 11.63 3.45 -6.77
CA VAL A 260 11.30 2.25 -7.55
C VAL A 260 12.26 1.11 -7.22
N ASP A 261 11.80 -0.14 -7.38
CA ASP A 261 12.65 -1.31 -7.21
C ASP A 261 13.84 -1.30 -8.18
N ALA A 262 15.04 -1.36 -7.64
CA ALA A 262 16.31 -1.28 -8.38
C ALA A 262 16.45 -2.36 -9.47
N ALA A 263 15.76 -3.49 -9.33
CA ALA A 263 15.76 -4.55 -10.33
C ALA A 263 14.95 -4.20 -11.59
N GLN A 264 14.06 -3.20 -11.54
CA GLN A 264 13.14 -2.84 -12.61
C GLN A 264 13.78 -1.87 -13.63
N THR A 265 14.85 -2.28 -14.29
CA THR A 265 15.64 -1.41 -15.19
C THR A 265 14.84 -0.88 -16.40
N GLU A 266 13.92 -1.69 -16.92
CA GLU A 266 13.02 -1.26 -18.01
C GLU A 266 12.03 -0.19 -17.52
N LEU A 267 11.41 -0.41 -16.36
CA LEU A 267 10.49 0.55 -15.76
C LEU A 267 11.20 1.88 -15.44
N ILE A 268 12.43 1.82 -14.90
CA ILE A 268 13.28 3.00 -14.67
C ILE A 268 13.54 3.75 -15.98
N THR A 269 13.79 3.03 -17.06
CA THR A 269 14.02 3.63 -18.40
C THR A 269 12.75 4.31 -18.92
N ILE A 270 11.60 3.69 -18.75
CA ILE A 270 10.30 4.25 -19.10
C ILE A 270 10.05 5.55 -18.32
N LEU A 271 10.21 5.53 -17.00
CA LEU A 271 10.03 6.72 -16.15
C LEU A 271 10.95 7.87 -16.57
N LYS A 272 12.23 7.59 -16.80
CA LYS A 272 13.20 8.59 -17.27
C LYS A 272 12.81 9.17 -18.63
N SER A 273 12.26 8.38 -19.54
CA SER A 273 11.76 8.85 -20.85
C SER A 273 10.58 9.84 -20.71
N LYS A 274 9.89 9.83 -19.57
CA LYS A 274 8.80 10.76 -19.23
C LYS A 274 9.26 11.95 -18.38
N GLY A 275 10.57 12.10 -18.22
CA GLY A 275 11.16 13.18 -17.40
C GLY A 275 10.98 12.98 -15.90
N ILE A 276 10.83 11.73 -15.46
CA ILE A 276 10.68 11.37 -14.04
C ILE A 276 12.01 10.82 -13.54
N ASP A 277 12.54 11.41 -12.48
CA ASP A 277 13.71 10.88 -11.78
C ASP A 277 13.31 9.64 -10.97
N ALA A 278 13.93 8.53 -11.27
CA ALA A 278 13.67 7.26 -10.61
C ALA A 278 14.83 6.94 -9.67
N ILE A 279 14.57 7.00 -8.37
CA ILE A 279 15.51 6.64 -7.30
C ILE A 279 15.44 5.13 -7.09
N PRO A 280 16.47 4.35 -7.48
CA PRO A 280 16.43 2.91 -7.31
C PRO A 280 16.72 2.55 -5.85
N HIS A 281 15.86 1.70 -5.27
CA HIS A 281 16.07 1.12 -3.95
C HIS A 281 15.60 -0.34 -3.94
N THR A 282 16.03 -1.14 -2.96
CA THR A 282 15.70 -2.56 -2.87
C THR A 282 14.92 -2.85 -1.59
N LEU A 283 13.85 -3.63 -1.73
CA LEU A 283 13.13 -4.27 -0.63
C LEU A 283 13.12 -5.79 -0.90
N SER A 284 14.18 -6.49 -0.52
CA SER A 284 14.43 -7.90 -0.85
C SER A 284 13.33 -8.84 -0.36
N HIS A 285 12.61 -8.44 0.70
CA HIS A 285 11.52 -9.21 1.30
C HIS A 285 10.12 -8.71 0.91
N SER A 286 9.99 -7.89 -0.14
CA SER A 286 8.70 -7.35 -0.59
C SER A 286 7.67 -8.45 -0.88
N ARG A 287 8.07 -9.58 -1.46
CA ARG A 287 7.18 -10.72 -1.69
C ARG A 287 6.98 -11.60 -0.47
N THR A 288 7.98 -11.69 0.40
CA THR A 288 7.93 -12.47 1.65
C THR A 288 7.03 -11.82 2.69
N LEU A 289 7.08 -10.49 2.81
CA LEU A 289 6.31 -9.71 3.78
C LEU A 289 5.07 -9.04 3.16
N GLY A 290 4.92 -9.13 1.84
CA GLY A 290 3.70 -8.71 1.15
C GLY A 290 3.59 -7.21 0.86
N GLY A 291 4.71 -6.44 0.83
CA GLY A 291 4.66 -5.00 0.60
C GLY A 291 5.84 -4.45 -0.19
N GLY A 292 5.56 -3.59 -1.19
CA GLY A 292 6.51 -2.74 -1.90
C GLY A 292 6.58 -1.33 -1.29
N PHE A 293 7.17 -0.37 -2.01
CA PHE A 293 7.46 0.98 -1.48
C PHE A 293 6.20 1.75 -1.06
N HIS A 294 5.11 1.63 -1.81
CA HIS A 294 3.86 2.27 -1.45
C HIS A 294 3.23 1.61 -0.21
N CYS A 295 3.19 0.27 -0.17
CA CYS A 295 2.63 -0.48 0.95
C CYS A 295 3.38 -0.21 2.27
N VAL A 296 4.75 -0.22 2.22
CA VAL A 296 5.57 -0.03 3.44
C VAL A 296 5.60 1.43 3.90
N THR A 297 4.89 2.32 3.21
CA THR A 297 4.82 3.74 3.55
C THR A 297 3.38 4.22 3.58
N LEU A 298 3.12 5.26 4.39
CA LEU A 298 1.85 5.96 4.44
C LEU A 298 2.11 7.46 4.44
N ASP A 299 1.86 8.13 3.32
CA ASP A 299 1.98 9.57 3.24
C ASP A 299 0.89 10.24 4.06
N THR A 300 1.32 11.03 5.04
CA THR A 300 0.43 11.72 5.97
C THR A 300 0.24 13.18 5.63
N ARG A 301 1.19 13.75 4.88
CA ARG A 301 1.07 15.11 4.35
C ARG A 301 1.79 15.26 3.02
N ARG A 302 1.08 15.88 2.09
CA ARG A 302 1.59 16.37 0.80
C ARG A 302 1.31 17.84 0.67
N LYS A 303 2.16 18.56 -0.07
CA LYS A 303 1.97 19.99 -0.34
C LYS A 303 0.99 20.14 -1.50
N HIS A 304 -0.14 20.78 -1.23
CA HIS A 304 -1.11 21.13 -2.26
C HIS A 304 -0.93 22.61 -2.63
N ASP A 305 -1.04 22.94 -3.94
CA ASP A 305 -1.05 24.31 -4.44
C ASP A 305 -2.41 24.99 -4.25
#